data_137e39385be45d540efa5794ec261237
#
_entry.id   137e39385be45d540efa5794ec261237
#
_cell.length_a   1.000
_cell.length_b   1.000
_cell.length_c   1.000
_cell.angle_alpha   90.00
_cell.angle_beta   90.00
_cell.angle_gamma   90.00
#
_symmetry.space_group_name_H-M   'P 1'
#
loop_
_entity.id
_entity.type
_entity.pdbx_description
1 polymer ?
#
loop_
_entity_poly.entity_id
_entity_poly.type
_entity_poly.pdbx_seq_one_letter_code
_entity_poly.pdbx_strand_id
1 'polypeptide(L)'
;MEVRISHRGGVEFAAEARGKTVWSSATKGVGGADDALMPTELMLASLGTCAGYYAAQYLRKNNLSMDGLGVRVRADVLKEPSRLGHFRI
;
A
#
# COMPACT_ATOMS: atom_id res chain seq x y z
N MET A 1 18.78 -1.83 -0.43
CA MET A 1 17.51 -1.12 -0.17
C MET A 1 16.98 -1.51 1.20
N GLU A 2 16.59 -0.53 2.01
CA GLU A 2 16.14 -0.81 3.36
C GLU A 2 14.93 0.06 3.71
N VAL A 3 13.95 -0.54 4.36
CA VAL A 3 12.83 0.18 4.96
C VAL A 3 12.80 -0.18 6.43
N ARG A 4 12.73 0.81 7.30
CA ARG A 4 12.66 0.63 8.74
C ARG A 4 11.24 0.87 9.23
N ILE A 5 10.77 -0.05 10.08
CA ILE A 5 9.43 0.06 10.66
C ILE A 5 9.60 0.31 12.15
N SER A 6 8.97 1.37 12.65
CA SER A 6 9.01 1.68 14.08
C SER A 6 7.60 1.79 14.65
N HIS A 7 7.44 1.24 15.85
CA HIS A 7 6.17 1.28 16.57
C HIS A 7 5.94 2.66 17.15
N ARG A 8 4.73 3.19 17.00
CA ARG A 8 4.36 4.54 17.43
C ARG A 8 3.23 4.56 18.45
N GLY A 9 2.88 3.42 19.01
CA GLY A 9 1.82 3.31 20.00
C GLY A 9 0.65 2.50 19.48
N GLY A 10 0.07 1.66 20.34
CA GLY A 10 -1.05 0.82 19.95
C GLY A 10 -0.71 -0.03 18.72
N VAL A 11 -1.47 0.13 17.67
CA VAL A 11 -1.27 -0.57 16.39
C VAL A 11 -0.74 0.37 15.30
N GLU A 12 -0.13 1.48 15.70
CA GLU A 12 0.36 2.46 14.76
C GLU A 12 1.86 2.27 14.52
N PHE A 13 2.26 2.38 13.27
CA PHE A 13 3.65 2.19 12.84
C PHE A 13 4.04 3.26 11.85
N ALA A 14 5.34 3.55 11.81
CA ALA A 14 5.93 4.40 10.79
C ALA A 14 6.90 3.57 9.96
N ALA A 15 6.81 3.68 8.66
CA ALA A 15 7.73 3.04 7.72
C ALA A 15 8.60 4.13 7.10
N GLU A 16 9.91 4.01 7.22
CA GLU A 16 10.84 5.02 6.75
C GLU A 16 11.84 4.45 5.77
N ALA A 17 12.07 5.18 4.69
CA ALA A 17 13.09 4.85 3.69
C ALA A 17 13.60 6.15 3.08
N ARG A 18 14.91 6.31 3.02
CA ARG A 18 15.57 7.46 2.40
C ARG A 18 15.04 8.82 2.93
N GLY A 19 14.78 8.89 4.26
CA GLY A 19 14.28 10.11 4.89
C GLY A 19 12.80 10.39 4.63
N LYS A 20 12.07 9.46 4.02
CA LYS A 20 10.64 9.59 3.75
C LYS A 20 9.85 8.64 4.64
N THR A 21 8.67 9.06 5.05
CA THR A 21 7.87 8.32 6.04
C THR A 21 6.48 8.06 5.51
N VAL A 22 6.00 6.83 5.74
CA VAL A 22 4.62 6.43 5.52
C VAL A 22 4.07 5.91 6.85
N TRP A 23 2.88 6.37 7.22
CA TRP A 23 2.23 5.98 8.47
C TRP A 23 1.23 4.87 8.21
N SER A 24 1.11 3.95 9.17
CA SER A 24 0.14 2.87 9.15
C SER A 24 -0.63 2.87 10.45
N SER A 25 -1.91 2.58 10.37
CA SER A 25 -2.79 2.48 11.52
C SER A 25 -3.76 1.33 11.30
N ALA A 26 -4.83 1.29 12.08
CA ALA A 26 -5.91 0.32 11.90
C ALA A 26 -7.23 1.03 12.15
N THR A 27 -8.32 0.40 11.74
CA THR A 27 -9.64 0.97 11.98
C THR A 27 -9.98 0.95 13.47
N LYS A 28 -10.93 1.79 13.88
CA LYS A 28 -11.31 1.88 15.29
C LYS A 28 -11.86 0.56 15.82
N GLY A 29 -12.45 -0.26 14.96
CA GLY A 29 -13.00 -1.55 15.37
C GLY A 29 -11.98 -2.55 15.83
N VAL A 30 -10.70 -2.36 15.49
CA VAL A 30 -9.59 -3.24 15.91
C VAL A 30 -8.55 -2.48 16.73
N GLY A 31 -8.94 -1.38 17.32
CA GLY A 31 -8.10 -0.64 18.27
C GLY A 31 -7.22 0.43 17.66
N GLY A 32 -7.43 0.79 16.39
CA GLY A 32 -6.68 1.84 15.73
C GLY A 32 -7.38 3.18 15.78
N ALA A 33 -6.68 4.23 15.38
CA ALA A 33 -7.22 5.59 15.29
C ALA A 33 -7.92 5.86 13.96
N ASP A 34 -7.75 4.99 12.98
CA ASP A 34 -8.34 5.13 11.64
C ASP A 34 -7.94 6.43 10.95
N ASP A 35 -6.70 6.83 11.15
CA ASP A 35 -6.16 8.07 10.58
C ASP A 35 -5.09 7.84 9.52
N ALA A 36 -4.86 6.59 9.15
CA ALA A 36 -3.91 6.20 8.12
C ALA A 36 -4.33 4.86 7.52
N LEU A 37 -3.66 4.45 6.46
CA LEU A 37 -3.95 3.16 5.83
C LEU A 37 -3.58 2.00 6.76
N MET A 38 -4.34 0.93 6.67
CA MET A 38 -3.99 -0.31 7.37
C MET A 38 -2.80 -0.98 6.68
N PRO A 39 -2.05 -1.82 7.42
CA PRO A 39 -0.93 -2.57 6.81
C PRO A 39 -1.34 -3.37 5.56
N THR A 40 -2.52 -3.97 5.58
CA THR A 40 -3.03 -4.71 4.42
C THR A 40 -3.28 -3.80 3.23
N GLU A 41 -3.79 -2.59 3.48
CA GLU A 41 -3.99 -1.60 2.44
C GLU A 41 -2.66 -1.11 1.88
N LEU A 42 -1.63 -0.94 2.72
CA LEU A 42 -0.30 -0.58 2.26
C LEU A 42 0.31 -1.66 1.38
N MET A 43 0.05 -2.93 1.69
CA MET A 43 0.51 -4.03 0.84
C MET A 43 -0.14 -3.94 -0.54
N LEU A 44 -1.45 -3.69 -0.61
CA LEU A 44 -2.14 -3.50 -1.89
C LEU A 44 -1.63 -2.26 -2.61
N ALA A 45 -1.36 -1.18 -1.86
CA ALA A 45 -0.81 0.04 -2.43
C ALA A 45 0.55 -0.22 -3.07
N SER A 46 1.39 -1.04 -2.44
CA SER A 46 2.71 -1.37 -2.99
C SER A 46 2.59 -2.12 -4.31
N LEU A 47 1.67 -3.07 -4.39
CA LEU A 47 1.41 -3.80 -5.64
C LEU A 47 0.92 -2.85 -6.73
N GLY A 48 -0.02 -1.98 -6.38
CA GLY A 48 -0.59 -1.03 -7.34
C GLY A 48 0.41 0.01 -7.82
N THR A 49 1.23 0.55 -6.92
CA THR A 49 2.23 1.54 -7.31
C THR A 49 3.33 0.91 -8.16
N CYS A 50 3.71 -0.34 -7.89
CA CYS A 50 4.65 -1.05 -8.76
C CYS A 50 4.08 -1.23 -10.16
N ALA A 51 2.84 -1.70 -10.26
CA ALA A 51 2.20 -1.88 -11.57
C ALA A 51 2.07 -0.54 -12.30
N GLY A 52 1.66 0.51 -11.58
CA GLY A 52 1.53 1.85 -12.15
C GLY A 52 2.85 2.41 -12.63
N TYR A 53 3.91 2.20 -11.85
CA TYR A 53 5.24 2.65 -12.21
C TYR A 53 5.71 2.05 -13.54
N TYR A 54 5.56 0.76 -13.69
CA TYR A 54 5.97 0.10 -14.94
C TYR A 54 5.08 0.49 -16.12
N ALA A 55 3.79 0.67 -15.88
CA ALA A 55 2.89 1.17 -16.92
C ALA A 55 3.28 2.57 -17.37
N ALA A 56 3.59 3.45 -16.41
CA ALA A 56 4.01 4.82 -16.70
C ALA A 56 5.33 4.83 -17.49
N GLN A 57 6.27 3.98 -17.12
CA GLN A 57 7.54 3.87 -17.85
C GLN A 57 7.32 3.43 -19.30
N TYR A 58 6.44 2.45 -19.50
CA TYR A 58 6.12 1.98 -20.83
C TYR A 58 5.52 3.09 -21.69
N LEU A 59 4.53 3.80 -21.13
CA LEU A 59 3.87 4.89 -21.86
C LEU A 59 4.86 6.00 -22.22
N ARG A 60 5.69 6.38 -21.26
CA ARG A 60 6.71 7.43 -21.47
C ARG A 60 7.72 7.02 -22.54
N LYS A 61 8.20 5.78 -22.49
CA LYS A 61 9.19 5.27 -23.44
C LYS A 61 8.66 5.26 -24.86
N ASN A 62 7.36 5.05 -25.01
CA ASN A 62 6.71 4.99 -26.33
C ASN A 62 6.02 6.29 -26.71
N ASN A 63 6.29 7.38 -25.98
CA ASN A 63 5.71 8.70 -26.22
C ASN A 63 4.18 8.71 -26.22
N LEU A 64 3.60 7.87 -25.37
CA LEU A 64 2.15 7.79 -25.21
C LEU A 64 1.70 8.63 -24.03
N SER A 65 0.45 9.08 -24.06
CA SER A 65 -0.11 9.89 -22.99
C SER A 65 -0.28 9.06 -21.71
N MET A 66 -0.02 9.69 -20.57
CA MET A 66 -0.29 9.09 -19.26
C MET A 66 -1.57 9.61 -18.64
N ASP A 67 -2.33 10.43 -19.39
CA ASP A 67 -3.58 10.97 -18.90
C ASP A 67 -4.56 9.85 -18.56
N GLY A 68 -5.18 9.92 -17.40
CA GLY A 68 -6.14 8.93 -16.94
C GLY A 68 -5.53 7.64 -16.43
N LEU A 69 -4.19 7.55 -16.36
CA LEU A 69 -3.55 6.35 -15.81
C LEU A 69 -3.91 6.19 -14.33
N GLY A 70 -4.45 5.03 -14.00
CA GLY A 70 -4.78 4.68 -12.63
C GLY A 70 -4.71 3.18 -12.46
N VAL A 71 -4.58 2.71 -11.23
CA VAL A 71 -4.50 1.30 -10.91
C VAL A 71 -5.41 1.02 -9.73
N ARG A 72 -6.19 -0.05 -9.83
CA ARG A 72 -7.03 -0.54 -8.75
C ARG A 72 -6.60 -1.95 -8.40
N VAL A 73 -6.35 -2.17 -7.11
CA VAL A 73 -5.93 -3.48 -6.61
C VAL A 73 -6.96 -3.95 -5.60
N ARG A 74 -7.38 -5.18 -5.74
CA ARG A 74 -8.35 -5.80 -4.81
C ARG A 74 -7.79 -7.10 -4.28
N ALA A 75 -8.19 -7.43 -3.06
CA ALA A 75 -7.86 -8.71 -2.44
C ALA A 75 -8.99 -9.09 -1.50
N ASP A 76 -9.24 -10.39 -1.37
CA ASP A 76 -10.19 -10.89 -0.41
C ASP A 76 -9.53 -11.02 0.97
N VAL A 77 -10.26 -10.69 2.03
CA VAL A 77 -9.79 -10.88 3.39
C VAL A 77 -10.24 -12.27 3.85
N LEU A 78 -9.26 -13.12 4.16
CA LEU A 78 -9.52 -14.46 4.67
C LEU A 78 -9.41 -14.43 6.18
N LYS A 79 -10.36 -15.06 6.88
CA LYS A 79 -10.52 -14.85 8.33
C LYS A 79 -9.86 -15.88 9.23
N GLU A 80 -9.51 -17.05 8.70
CA GLU A 80 -8.98 -18.14 9.55
C GLU A 80 -7.75 -18.78 8.92
N PRO A 81 -6.53 -18.26 9.20
CA PRO A 81 -6.24 -17.02 9.92
C PRO A 81 -6.53 -15.79 9.07
N SER A 82 -6.67 -14.64 9.72
CA SER A 82 -6.91 -13.40 9.01
C SER A 82 -5.71 -13.08 8.10
N ARG A 83 -5.99 -12.99 6.80
CA ARG A 83 -4.95 -12.77 5.79
C ARG A 83 -5.58 -12.29 4.48
N LEU A 84 -4.76 -11.74 3.62
CA LEU A 84 -5.20 -11.41 2.28
C LEU A 84 -5.06 -12.61 1.35
N GLY A 85 -5.96 -12.72 0.38
CA GLY A 85 -5.89 -13.74 -0.66
C GLY A 85 -6.57 -13.23 -1.92
N HIS A 86 -6.41 -14.00 -3.01
CA HIS A 86 -7.05 -13.67 -4.29
C HIS A 86 -6.78 -12.25 -4.75
N PHE A 87 -5.50 -11.89 -4.86
CA PHE A 87 -5.09 -10.55 -5.32
C PHE A 87 -5.49 -10.33 -6.77
N ARG A 88 -6.02 -9.13 -7.05
CA ARG A 88 -6.39 -8.69 -8.40
C ARG A 88 -5.92 -7.26 -8.61
N ILE A 89 -5.24 -7.09 -9.72
CA ILE A 89 -4.69 -5.77 -10.10
C ILE A 89 -5.40 -5.26 -11.34
#